data_f3d3dc83c34538db960eb1cc3bc85551
#
_entry.id   f3d3dc83c34538db960eb1cc3bc85551
#
_cell.length_a   1.000
_cell.length_b   1.000
_cell.length_c   1.000
_cell.angle_alpha   90.00
_cell.angle_beta   90.00
_cell.angle_gamma   90.00
#
_symmetry.space_group_name_H-M   'P 1'
#
loop_
_entity.id
_entity.type
_entity.pdbx_description
1 polymer ?
#
loop_
_entity_poly.entity_id
_entity_poly.type
_entity_poly.pdbx_seq_one_letter_code
_entity_poly.pdbx_strand_id
1 'polypeptide(L)'
;MVYYVLMGLFDRFVKTTSELAVDVSAASTPFNLNNSNYLFSGLTANRQQAMAIPTIARAHALIVSTVASLPIEQYNKFTGAHIEPAPVINQPDPRVPGSVIYSYIASDLFFYGIAYGQVLDAYSSSDGGRIRAWTRIDPLRITQQLNQNGTEVIGYQINGIQAPQQGIGSIILFNSLADEGLLNRAGKTIRTALALENAAELYAKEPVPTMVLKSNGTNLTPERITKLLDSWKQSRTTRSTAFLNADVELQALGFDPSKLQLNEARQYVSLELARACGISAYFVSAEMTSMTYSNATTERRALIDFTLKPLLVGIEKRLSMPDFITSQTTELRFDLDDFLRGNPLERAQVYEILNRIGAMSVEQIQEEEDLIR
;
A
#
# COMPACT_ATOMS: atom_id res chain seq x y z
N MET A 1 -50.35 -15.64 47.69
CA MET A 1 -50.82 -16.20 46.39
C MET A 1 -50.36 -15.31 45.19
N VAL A 2 -49.93 -14.09 45.40
CA VAL A 2 -49.48 -13.18 44.32
C VAL A 2 -48.00 -13.36 43.97
N TYR A 3 -47.16 -13.88 44.90
CA TYR A 3 -45.72 -14.06 44.67
C TYR A 3 -45.38 -15.25 43.76
N TYR A 4 -46.20 -16.28 43.69
CA TYR A 4 -45.94 -17.44 42.82
C TYR A 4 -46.33 -17.24 41.36
N VAL A 5 -47.17 -16.25 41.05
CA VAL A 5 -47.60 -15.92 39.68
C VAL A 5 -46.54 -15.09 38.96
N LEU A 6 -45.78 -14.24 39.69
CA LEU A 6 -44.73 -13.40 39.11
C LEU A 6 -43.45 -14.20 38.76
N MET A 7 -43.10 -15.26 39.52
CA MET A 7 -41.95 -16.11 39.21
C MET A 7 -42.16 -16.94 37.94
N GLY A 8 -43.41 -17.37 37.66
CA GLY A 8 -43.69 -18.14 36.44
C GLY A 8 -43.65 -17.29 35.14
N LEU A 9 -43.80 -15.97 35.26
CA LEU A 9 -43.75 -15.04 34.10
C LEU A 9 -42.28 -14.73 33.72
N PHE A 10 -41.39 -14.60 34.69
CA PHE A 10 -39.97 -14.35 34.45
C PHE A 10 -39.26 -15.60 33.91
N ASP A 11 -39.60 -16.80 34.36
CA ASP A 11 -39.04 -18.03 33.82
C ASP A 11 -39.42 -18.29 32.35
N ARG A 12 -40.56 -17.78 31.92
CA ARG A 12 -40.99 -17.83 30.52
C ARG A 12 -40.23 -16.84 29.64
N PHE A 13 -39.84 -15.67 30.18
CA PHE A 13 -38.99 -14.71 29.47
C PHE A 13 -37.53 -15.14 29.37
N VAL A 14 -36.97 -15.78 30.41
CA VAL A 14 -35.60 -16.31 30.40
C VAL A 14 -35.47 -17.49 29.46
N LYS A 15 -36.48 -18.38 29.38
CA LYS A 15 -36.48 -19.48 28.39
C LYS A 15 -36.60 -19.00 26.95
N THR A 16 -37.29 -17.90 26.67
CA THR A 16 -37.42 -17.38 25.30
C THR A 16 -36.16 -16.67 24.82
N THR A 17 -35.33 -16.15 25.73
CA THR A 17 -34.03 -15.54 25.35
C THR A 17 -32.90 -16.57 25.18
N SER A 18 -33.02 -17.77 25.79
CA SER A 18 -32.04 -18.85 25.56
C SER A 18 -32.34 -19.69 24.31
N GLU A 19 -33.57 -19.67 23.81
CA GLU A 19 -33.95 -20.33 22.54
C GLU A 19 -33.68 -19.46 21.31
N LEU A 20 -33.39 -18.15 21.48
CA LEU A 20 -32.94 -17.24 20.42
C LEU A 20 -31.42 -17.18 20.25
N ALA A 21 -30.68 -17.95 21.03
CA ALA A 21 -29.31 -18.33 20.65
C ALA A 21 -29.46 -19.32 19.47
N VAL A 22 -29.72 -18.78 18.30
CA VAL A 22 -29.61 -19.51 17.04
C VAL A 22 -28.24 -20.15 17.05
N ASP A 23 -28.22 -21.46 17.05
CA ASP A 23 -27.00 -22.25 16.96
C ASP A 23 -26.34 -21.93 15.61
N VAL A 24 -25.51 -20.86 15.59
CA VAL A 24 -24.77 -20.38 14.43
C VAL A 24 -23.79 -21.47 13.95
N SER A 25 -23.59 -22.52 14.77
CA SER A 25 -22.72 -23.64 14.43
C SER A 25 -23.36 -24.64 13.44
N ALA A 26 -24.67 -24.68 13.31
CA ALA A 26 -25.37 -25.66 12.46
C ALA A 26 -25.57 -25.22 11.00
N ALA A 27 -25.29 -23.98 10.65
CA ALA A 27 -25.44 -23.45 9.28
C ALA A 27 -24.16 -23.43 8.46
N SER A 28 -23.07 -24.02 8.94
CA SER A 28 -21.85 -24.17 8.15
C SER A 28 -21.94 -25.41 7.23
N THR A 29 -22.87 -25.39 6.28
CA THR A 29 -22.58 -26.11 5.05
C THR A 29 -21.31 -25.48 4.47
N PRO A 30 -20.27 -26.25 4.13
CA PRO A 30 -19.10 -25.68 3.48
C PRO A 30 -19.58 -25.09 2.15
N PHE A 31 -19.88 -23.81 2.17
CA PHE A 31 -20.05 -23.04 0.96
C PHE A 31 -18.66 -23.10 0.29
N ASN A 32 -18.61 -23.86 -0.79
CA ASN A 32 -17.38 -24.11 -1.53
C ASN A 32 -17.01 -22.81 -2.27
N LEU A 33 -16.51 -21.85 -1.50
CA LEU A 33 -15.99 -20.59 -1.98
C LEU A 33 -14.60 -20.83 -2.57
N ASN A 34 -14.59 -21.35 -3.79
CA ASN A 34 -13.54 -20.97 -4.75
C ASN A 34 -13.55 -19.44 -5.01
N ASN A 35 -14.32 -18.69 -4.24
CA ASN A 35 -14.43 -17.22 -4.26
C ASN A 35 -13.50 -16.54 -3.23
N SER A 36 -12.55 -17.27 -2.72
CA SER A 36 -11.51 -16.75 -1.81
C SER A 36 -10.70 -15.61 -2.38
N ASN A 37 -10.72 -15.44 -3.67
CA ASN A 37 -10.03 -14.39 -4.38
C ASN A 37 -10.94 -13.25 -4.82
N TYR A 38 -12.17 -13.11 -4.27
CA TYR A 38 -13.06 -12.03 -4.72
C TYR A 38 -12.41 -10.65 -4.58
N LEU A 39 -11.71 -10.39 -3.48
CA LEU A 39 -10.96 -9.16 -3.29
C LEU A 39 -9.79 -9.00 -4.27
N PHE A 40 -9.22 -10.10 -4.78
CA PHE A 40 -8.06 -10.10 -5.65
C PHE A 40 -8.33 -10.71 -7.04
N SER A 41 -9.52 -11.25 -7.28
CA SER A 41 -9.88 -11.91 -8.54
C SER A 41 -9.95 -10.96 -9.74
N GLY A 42 -10.11 -9.68 -9.50
CA GLY A 42 -10.14 -8.63 -10.52
C GLY A 42 -8.80 -7.92 -10.73
N LEU A 43 -7.73 -8.31 -10.02
CA LEU A 43 -6.43 -7.65 -10.15
C LEU A 43 -5.87 -7.85 -11.57
N THR A 44 -5.73 -6.76 -12.27
CA THR A 44 -5.18 -6.74 -13.64
C THR A 44 -3.66 -6.60 -13.67
N ALA A 45 -3.03 -6.37 -12.52
CA ALA A 45 -1.59 -6.29 -12.30
C ALA A 45 -1.26 -6.89 -10.94
N ASN A 46 -0.03 -7.39 -10.76
CA ASN A 46 0.47 -7.88 -9.49
C ASN A 46 1.48 -6.91 -8.86
N ARG A 47 1.81 -7.14 -7.57
CA ARG A 47 2.77 -6.31 -6.82
C ARG A 47 4.15 -6.24 -7.50
N GLN A 48 4.65 -7.36 -8.01
CA GLN A 48 5.97 -7.40 -8.66
C GLN A 48 6.00 -6.54 -9.93
N GLN A 49 4.95 -6.63 -10.75
CA GLN A 49 4.78 -5.80 -11.94
C GLN A 49 4.69 -4.31 -11.58
N ALA A 50 3.94 -3.97 -10.54
CA ALA A 50 3.82 -2.59 -10.08
C ALA A 50 5.16 -2.04 -9.58
N MET A 51 5.91 -2.81 -8.80
CA MET A 51 7.22 -2.43 -8.27
C MET A 51 8.31 -2.32 -9.36
N ALA A 52 8.13 -2.92 -10.53
CA ALA A 52 9.03 -2.74 -11.67
C ALA A 52 8.95 -1.33 -12.27
N ILE A 53 7.89 -0.57 -11.95
CA ILE A 53 7.71 0.81 -12.44
C ILE A 53 8.33 1.79 -11.45
N PRO A 54 9.36 2.59 -11.85
CA PRO A 54 10.10 3.47 -10.94
C PRO A 54 9.22 4.46 -10.18
N THR A 55 8.17 5.00 -10.80
CA THR A 55 7.22 5.92 -10.18
C THR A 55 6.52 5.28 -8.98
N ILE A 56 6.02 4.05 -9.15
CA ILE A 56 5.36 3.30 -8.07
C ILE A 56 6.37 2.88 -7.00
N ALA A 57 7.55 2.40 -7.41
CA ALA A 57 8.59 2.01 -6.47
C ALA A 57 9.01 3.18 -5.57
N ARG A 58 9.15 4.38 -6.14
CA ARG A 58 9.46 5.61 -5.39
C ARG A 58 8.32 6.00 -4.45
N ALA A 59 7.08 5.99 -4.92
CA ALA A 59 5.89 6.28 -4.12
C ALA A 59 5.76 5.32 -2.94
N HIS A 60 5.89 4.02 -3.21
CA HIS A 60 5.87 2.97 -2.20
C HIS A 60 6.98 3.16 -1.15
N ALA A 61 8.22 3.39 -1.59
CA ALA A 61 9.34 3.61 -0.68
C ALA A 61 9.10 4.83 0.23
N LEU A 62 8.59 5.94 -0.32
CA LEU A 62 8.27 7.15 0.44
C LEU A 62 7.19 6.88 1.50
N ILE A 63 6.06 6.33 1.09
CA ILE A 63 4.92 6.09 1.98
C ILE A 63 5.29 5.08 3.08
N VAL A 64 5.84 3.94 2.69
CA VAL A 64 6.14 2.85 3.62
C VAL A 64 7.24 3.20 4.60
N SER A 65 8.32 3.86 4.13
CA SER A 65 9.40 4.28 5.03
C SER A 65 8.94 5.35 6.02
N THR A 66 8.10 6.28 5.59
CA THR A 66 7.54 7.30 6.48
C THR A 66 6.66 6.66 7.55
N VAL A 67 5.69 5.82 7.17
CA VAL A 67 4.81 5.14 8.16
C VAL A 67 5.63 4.29 9.14
N ALA A 68 6.64 3.57 8.65
CA ALA A 68 7.47 2.70 9.48
C ALA A 68 8.41 3.44 10.43
N SER A 69 8.74 4.71 10.13
CA SER A 69 9.62 5.55 10.97
C SER A 69 8.88 6.36 12.02
N LEU A 70 7.56 6.51 11.91
CA LEU A 70 6.77 7.27 12.88
C LEU A 70 6.59 6.46 14.17
N PRO A 71 6.89 7.03 15.35
CA PRO A 71 6.58 6.39 16.62
C PRO A 71 5.07 6.35 16.85
N ILE A 72 4.61 5.33 17.59
CA ILE A 72 3.22 5.21 18.00
C ILE A 72 3.14 5.48 19.49
N GLU A 73 2.34 6.45 19.84
CA GLU A 73 2.14 6.90 21.21
C GLU A 73 0.73 6.61 21.70
N GLN A 74 0.56 6.53 23.02
CA GLN A 74 -0.72 6.30 23.65
C GLN A 74 -1.14 7.52 24.45
N TYR A 75 -2.37 7.98 24.24
CA TYR A 75 -2.94 9.16 24.88
C TYR A 75 -4.23 8.86 25.62
N ASN A 76 -4.46 9.58 26.71
CA ASN A 76 -5.77 9.62 27.32
C ASN A 76 -6.69 10.56 26.54
N LYS A 77 -7.85 10.07 26.07
CA LYS A 77 -8.80 10.81 25.23
C LYS A 77 -9.36 12.07 25.89
N PHE A 78 -9.46 12.08 27.23
CA PHE A 78 -10.10 13.17 27.98
C PHE A 78 -9.09 14.21 28.47
N THR A 79 -7.93 13.76 28.90
CA THR A 79 -6.92 14.66 29.49
C THR A 79 -5.85 15.06 28.48
N GLY A 80 -5.72 14.33 27.36
CA GLY A 80 -4.61 14.50 26.42
C GLY A 80 -3.25 14.02 26.99
N ALA A 81 -3.23 13.47 28.21
CA ALA A 81 -1.98 13.04 28.82
C ALA A 81 -1.37 11.85 28.07
N HIS A 82 -0.07 11.93 27.84
CA HIS A 82 0.73 10.85 27.28
C HIS A 82 0.82 9.67 28.27
N ILE A 83 0.73 8.47 27.76
CA ILE A 83 0.82 7.20 28.48
C ILE A 83 1.80 6.33 27.72
N GLU A 84 2.71 5.65 28.42
CA GLU A 84 3.61 4.70 27.77
C GLU A 84 2.81 3.57 27.06
N PRO A 85 2.99 3.37 25.77
CA PRO A 85 2.25 2.34 25.03
C PRO A 85 2.67 0.93 25.46
N ALA A 86 1.72 0.00 25.38
CA ALA A 86 2.00 -1.39 25.68
C ALA A 86 3.11 -1.93 24.76
N PRO A 87 4.01 -2.80 25.24
CA PRO A 87 5.15 -3.31 24.43
C PRO A 87 4.75 -3.92 23.09
N VAL A 88 3.55 -4.54 22.99
CA VAL A 88 3.02 -5.10 21.74
C VAL A 88 2.80 -4.05 20.63
N ILE A 89 2.71 -2.78 21.00
CA ILE A 89 2.54 -1.70 20.03
C ILE A 89 3.88 -1.37 19.38
N ASN A 90 4.93 -1.19 20.17
CA ASN A 90 6.26 -0.86 19.65
C ASN A 90 7.01 -2.08 19.12
N GLN A 91 6.76 -3.26 19.68
CA GLN A 91 7.39 -4.54 19.31
C GLN A 91 6.33 -5.63 19.13
N PRO A 92 5.59 -5.64 18.01
CA PRO A 92 4.53 -6.61 17.75
C PRO A 92 5.01 -8.05 17.72
N ASP A 93 6.13 -8.31 17.02
CA ASP A 93 6.77 -9.62 16.93
C ASP A 93 8.12 -9.58 17.66
N PRO A 94 8.35 -10.41 18.68
CA PRO A 94 9.62 -10.45 19.41
C PRO A 94 10.85 -10.77 18.54
N ARG A 95 10.65 -11.33 17.35
CA ARG A 95 11.71 -11.77 16.43
C ARG A 95 12.08 -10.74 15.37
N VAL A 96 11.22 -9.72 15.16
CA VAL A 96 11.36 -8.75 14.06
C VAL A 96 11.18 -7.33 14.60
N PRO A 97 12.01 -6.36 14.21
CA PRO A 97 11.81 -4.96 14.64
C PRO A 97 10.40 -4.47 14.32
N GLY A 98 9.78 -3.73 15.26
CA GLY A 98 8.42 -3.25 15.10
C GLY A 98 8.22 -2.39 13.84
N SER A 99 9.18 -1.52 13.52
CA SER A 99 9.17 -0.72 12.29
C SER A 99 9.07 -1.58 11.02
N VAL A 100 9.68 -2.76 11.00
CA VAL A 100 9.58 -3.70 9.86
C VAL A 100 8.18 -4.27 9.74
N ILE A 101 7.54 -4.62 10.86
CA ILE A 101 6.15 -5.11 10.84
C ILE A 101 5.21 -4.02 10.31
N TYR A 102 5.34 -2.77 10.79
CA TYR A 102 4.54 -1.65 10.28
C TYR A 102 4.84 -1.31 8.83
N SER A 103 6.07 -1.47 8.36
CA SER A 103 6.41 -1.32 6.94
C SER A 103 5.66 -2.34 6.07
N TYR A 104 5.56 -3.59 6.52
CA TYR A 104 4.80 -4.62 5.80
C TYR A 104 3.30 -4.31 5.79
N ILE A 105 2.73 -3.88 6.93
CA ILE A 105 1.32 -3.48 7.01
C ILE A 105 1.03 -2.29 6.08
N ALA A 106 1.86 -1.24 6.12
CA ALA A 106 1.72 -0.08 5.23
C ALA A 106 1.82 -0.47 3.75
N SER A 107 2.75 -1.37 3.41
CA SER A 107 2.91 -1.89 2.05
C SER A 107 1.69 -2.67 1.57
N ASP A 108 1.11 -3.52 2.43
CA ASP A 108 -0.09 -4.29 2.09
C ASP A 108 -1.31 -3.37 1.93
N LEU A 109 -1.48 -2.39 2.82
CA LEU A 109 -2.53 -1.37 2.71
C LEU A 109 -2.36 -0.54 1.42
N PHE A 110 -1.15 -0.18 1.04
CA PHE A 110 -0.87 0.55 -0.19
C PHE A 110 -1.28 -0.23 -1.45
N PHE A 111 -0.87 -1.52 -1.54
CA PHE A 111 -1.14 -2.33 -2.74
C PHE A 111 -2.54 -2.92 -2.78
N TYR A 112 -3.04 -3.42 -1.66
CA TYR A 112 -4.27 -4.20 -1.60
C TYR A 112 -5.43 -3.47 -0.92
N GLY A 113 -5.17 -2.35 -0.20
CA GLY A 113 -6.18 -1.66 0.62
C GLY A 113 -6.50 -2.38 1.94
N ILE A 114 -5.93 -3.56 2.14
CA ILE A 114 -6.16 -4.43 3.28
C ILE A 114 -4.85 -5.10 3.70
N ALA A 115 -4.65 -5.23 5.01
CA ALA A 115 -3.50 -5.93 5.56
C ALA A 115 -3.92 -6.85 6.70
N TYR A 116 -3.15 -7.91 6.93
CA TYR A 116 -3.46 -8.91 7.94
C TYR A 116 -2.29 -9.13 8.88
N GLY A 117 -2.63 -9.25 10.17
CA GLY A 117 -1.77 -9.79 11.20
C GLY A 117 -2.29 -11.14 11.68
N GLN A 118 -1.40 -11.97 12.22
CA GLN A 118 -1.75 -13.20 12.92
C GLN A 118 -1.29 -13.12 14.37
N VAL A 119 -2.16 -13.42 15.30
CA VAL A 119 -1.85 -13.46 16.73
C VAL A 119 -0.92 -14.63 17.01
N LEU A 120 0.25 -14.32 17.57
CA LEU A 120 1.26 -15.31 17.97
C LEU A 120 1.10 -15.71 19.44
N ASP A 121 0.75 -14.73 20.29
CA ASP A 121 0.58 -14.93 21.72
C ASP A 121 -0.52 -13.99 22.24
N ALA A 122 -1.25 -14.45 23.26
CA ALA A 122 -2.33 -13.71 23.89
C ALA A 122 -2.30 -13.90 25.40
N TYR A 123 -2.73 -12.89 26.15
CA TYR A 123 -2.96 -13.03 27.59
C TYR A 123 -4.10 -14.01 27.85
N SER A 124 -4.12 -14.57 29.06
CA SER A 124 -5.18 -15.50 29.45
C SER A 124 -6.58 -14.86 29.37
N SER A 125 -7.61 -15.67 29.26
CA SER A 125 -9.00 -15.16 29.24
C SER A 125 -9.37 -14.43 30.52
N SER A 126 -8.74 -14.79 31.67
CA SER A 126 -8.89 -14.07 32.94
C SER A 126 -8.35 -12.64 32.87
N ASP A 127 -7.35 -12.40 32.01
CA ASP A 127 -6.74 -11.07 31.80
C ASP A 127 -7.30 -10.36 30.58
N GLY A 128 -8.48 -10.80 30.08
CA GLY A 128 -9.20 -10.19 28.98
C GLY A 128 -8.81 -10.72 27.60
N GLY A 129 -7.95 -11.73 27.50
CA GLY A 129 -7.57 -12.39 26.24
C GLY A 129 -6.88 -11.47 25.21
N ARG A 130 -6.27 -10.39 25.69
CA ARG A 130 -5.63 -9.37 24.83
C ARG A 130 -4.46 -9.95 24.06
N ILE A 131 -4.17 -9.33 22.91
CA ILE A 131 -3.05 -9.67 22.05
C ILE A 131 -1.75 -9.27 22.76
N ARG A 132 -0.82 -10.21 22.91
CA ARG A 132 0.51 -10.01 23.49
C ARG A 132 1.60 -9.96 22.43
N ALA A 133 1.45 -10.72 21.36
CA ALA A 133 2.35 -10.70 20.23
C ALA A 133 1.60 -11.06 18.94
N TRP A 134 1.97 -10.44 17.85
CA TRP A 134 1.41 -10.71 16.52
C TRP A 134 2.45 -10.44 15.43
N THR A 135 2.24 -11.02 14.26
CA THR A 135 3.10 -10.82 13.09
C THR A 135 2.27 -10.58 11.84
N ARG A 136 2.88 -9.97 10.84
CA ARG A 136 2.22 -9.77 9.53
C ARG A 136 2.05 -11.11 8.81
N ILE A 137 0.93 -11.30 8.14
CA ILE A 137 0.70 -12.39 7.20
C ILE A 137 0.36 -11.85 5.81
N ASP A 138 0.86 -12.52 4.76
CA ASP A 138 0.63 -12.09 3.39
C ASP A 138 -0.87 -12.13 3.03
N PRO A 139 -1.47 -11.02 2.54
CA PRO A 139 -2.88 -11.00 2.14
C PRO A 139 -3.26 -12.07 1.13
N LEU A 140 -2.35 -12.45 0.24
CA LEU A 140 -2.61 -13.49 -0.77
C LEU A 140 -2.76 -14.90 -0.18
N ARG A 141 -2.36 -15.11 1.09
CA ARG A 141 -2.52 -16.38 1.81
C ARG A 141 -3.84 -16.47 2.59
N ILE A 142 -4.55 -15.35 2.69
CA ILE A 142 -5.78 -15.23 3.47
C ILE A 142 -6.99 -15.32 2.56
N THR A 143 -7.93 -16.15 2.95
CA THR A 143 -9.25 -16.27 2.35
C THR A 143 -10.29 -15.81 3.35
N GLN A 144 -11.09 -14.82 2.99
CA GLN A 144 -12.24 -14.39 3.78
C GLN A 144 -13.43 -15.29 3.52
N GLN A 145 -14.08 -15.73 4.58
CA GLN A 145 -15.36 -16.45 4.52
C GLN A 145 -16.48 -15.45 4.76
N LEU A 146 -17.36 -15.32 3.78
CA LEU A 146 -18.53 -14.44 3.87
C LEU A 146 -19.76 -15.25 4.34
N ASN A 147 -20.71 -14.56 4.95
CA ASN A 147 -22.02 -15.11 5.24
C ASN A 147 -22.77 -15.46 3.93
N GLN A 148 -23.90 -16.16 4.03
CA GLN A 148 -24.70 -16.56 2.86
C GLN A 148 -25.11 -15.41 1.94
N ASN A 149 -25.24 -14.21 2.50
CA ASN A 149 -25.62 -13.00 1.76
C ASN A 149 -24.42 -12.24 1.19
N GLY A 150 -23.18 -12.67 1.49
CA GLY A 150 -21.97 -12.00 1.03
C GLY A 150 -21.69 -10.63 1.67
N THR A 151 -22.42 -10.27 2.75
CA THR A 151 -22.36 -8.93 3.36
C THR A 151 -21.40 -8.84 4.53
N GLU A 152 -21.05 -9.96 5.16
CA GLU A 152 -20.28 -9.97 6.40
C GLU A 152 -19.24 -11.08 6.39
N VAL A 153 -18.05 -10.78 6.90
CA VAL A 153 -16.97 -11.77 7.05
C VAL A 153 -17.19 -12.56 8.34
N ILE A 154 -17.48 -13.84 8.21
CA ILE A 154 -17.73 -14.74 9.32
C ILE A 154 -16.50 -15.52 9.79
N GLY A 155 -15.43 -15.48 9.01
CA GLY A 155 -14.18 -16.16 9.36
C GLY A 155 -13.08 -15.98 8.33
N TYR A 156 -11.92 -16.49 8.65
CA TYR A 156 -10.73 -16.45 7.80
C TYR A 156 -10.11 -17.82 7.64
N GLN A 157 -9.53 -18.07 6.48
CA GLN A 157 -8.69 -19.24 6.24
C GLN A 157 -7.29 -18.80 5.86
N ILE A 158 -6.28 -19.50 6.39
CA ILE A 158 -4.87 -19.30 6.05
C ILE A 158 -4.44 -20.49 5.21
N ASN A 159 -4.10 -20.30 3.96
CA ASN A 159 -3.77 -21.39 3.01
C ASN A 159 -4.83 -22.52 3.00
N GLY A 160 -6.11 -22.18 3.11
CA GLY A 160 -7.22 -23.14 3.13
C GLY A 160 -7.52 -23.76 4.50
N ILE A 161 -6.76 -23.46 5.53
CA ILE A 161 -6.99 -23.94 6.90
C ILE A 161 -7.73 -22.87 7.70
N GLN A 162 -8.84 -23.24 8.36
CA GLN A 162 -9.64 -22.34 9.16
C GLN A 162 -8.82 -21.72 10.29
N ALA A 163 -8.79 -20.40 10.35
CA ALA A 163 -8.20 -19.66 11.46
C ALA A 163 -9.17 -19.59 12.65
N PRO A 164 -8.68 -19.62 13.90
CA PRO A 164 -9.50 -19.34 15.07
C PRO A 164 -10.13 -17.95 15.00
N GLN A 165 -11.32 -17.79 15.56
CA GLN A 165 -11.97 -16.46 15.62
C GLN A 165 -11.32 -15.54 16.65
N GLN A 166 -10.77 -16.09 17.73
CA GLN A 166 -10.14 -15.35 18.84
C GLN A 166 -8.91 -16.09 19.35
N GLY A 167 -8.03 -15.38 20.03
CA GLY A 167 -6.84 -15.93 20.66
C GLY A 167 -5.71 -16.24 19.68
N ILE A 168 -4.83 -17.16 20.10
CA ILE A 168 -3.64 -17.53 19.33
C ILE A 168 -4.04 -18.12 17.97
N GLY A 169 -3.42 -17.60 16.90
CA GLY A 169 -3.70 -18.01 15.52
C GLY A 169 -4.81 -17.21 14.84
N SER A 170 -5.58 -16.39 15.56
CA SER A 170 -6.63 -15.55 14.98
C SER A 170 -6.04 -14.43 14.11
N ILE A 171 -6.89 -13.87 13.24
CA ILE A 171 -6.50 -12.87 12.26
C ILE A 171 -6.86 -11.46 12.76
N ILE A 172 -5.90 -10.56 12.65
CA ILE A 172 -6.05 -9.13 12.87
C ILE A 172 -6.22 -8.49 11.50
N LEU A 173 -7.32 -7.78 11.29
CA LEU A 173 -7.62 -7.09 10.05
C LEU A 173 -7.30 -5.61 10.17
N PHE A 174 -6.51 -5.09 9.25
CA PHE A 174 -6.29 -3.66 9.04
C PHE A 174 -6.90 -3.24 7.70
N ASN A 175 -7.76 -2.24 7.72
CA ASN A 175 -8.38 -1.68 6.53
C ASN A 175 -7.84 -0.28 6.26
N SER A 176 -7.59 0.02 4.99
CA SER A 176 -7.35 1.40 4.55
C SER A 176 -8.67 2.18 4.58
N LEU A 177 -8.62 3.43 5.04
CA LEU A 177 -9.78 4.34 4.93
C LEU A 177 -9.96 4.87 3.50
N ALA A 178 -8.96 4.70 2.64
CA ALA A 178 -9.03 5.10 1.23
C ALA A 178 -9.61 4.01 0.32
N ASP A 179 -10.29 3.01 0.91
CA ASP A 179 -11.01 1.92 0.27
C ASP A 179 -10.09 0.94 -0.48
N GLU A 180 -9.99 1.02 -1.80
CA GLU A 180 -9.27 0.04 -2.61
C GLU A 180 -7.76 0.31 -2.68
N GLY A 181 -6.97 -0.77 -2.73
CA GLY A 181 -5.53 -0.67 -2.94
C GLY A 181 -5.14 -0.24 -4.36
N LEU A 182 -3.86 0.13 -4.52
CA LEU A 182 -3.31 0.61 -5.80
C LEU A 182 -3.55 -0.37 -6.95
N LEU A 183 -3.43 -1.68 -6.70
CA LEU A 183 -3.57 -2.70 -7.74
C LEU A 183 -4.97 -2.75 -8.35
N ASN A 184 -6.01 -2.44 -7.57
CA ASN A 184 -7.37 -2.32 -8.07
C ASN A 184 -7.56 -0.99 -8.81
N ARG A 185 -7.19 0.13 -8.19
CA ARG A 185 -7.40 1.47 -8.76
C ARG A 185 -6.61 1.72 -10.04
N ALA A 186 -5.36 1.26 -10.10
CA ALA A 186 -4.42 1.59 -11.18
C ALA A 186 -4.00 0.39 -12.04
N GLY A 187 -4.60 -0.77 -11.89
CA GLY A 187 -4.15 -1.98 -12.59
C GLY A 187 -4.07 -1.83 -14.11
N LYS A 188 -4.99 -1.09 -14.73
CA LYS A 188 -4.95 -0.79 -16.17
C LYS A 188 -3.77 0.12 -16.52
N THR A 189 -3.56 1.19 -15.74
CA THR A 189 -2.47 2.15 -15.95
C THR A 189 -1.10 1.50 -15.75
N ILE A 190 -0.97 0.59 -14.78
CA ILE A 190 0.23 -0.23 -14.56
C ILE A 190 0.55 -1.06 -15.80
N ARG A 191 -0.43 -1.75 -16.39
CA ARG A 191 -0.22 -2.52 -17.62
C ARG A 191 0.19 -1.63 -18.78
N THR A 192 -0.43 -0.46 -18.92
CA THR A 192 -0.07 0.51 -19.96
C THR A 192 1.37 0.99 -19.80
N ALA A 193 1.80 1.28 -18.55
CA ALA A 193 3.18 1.66 -18.25
C ALA A 193 4.17 0.58 -18.66
N LEU A 194 3.90 -0.67 -18.29
CA LEU A 194 4.75 -1.82 -18.66
C LEU A 194 4.80 -2.02 -20.19
N ALA A 195 3.69 -1.85 -20.87
CA ALA A 195 3.65 -1.95 -22.33
C ALA A 195 4.48 -0.85 -23.00
N LEU A 196 4.42 0.39 -22.46
CA LEU A 196 5.26 1.50 -22.95
C LEU A 196 6.74 1.27 -22.70
N GLU A 197 7.11 0.74 -21.52
CA GLU A 197 8.50 0.39 -21.21
C GLU A 197 9.00 -0.73 -22.15
N ASN A 198 8.20 -1.77 -22.37
CA ASN A 198 8.54 -2.84 -23.31
C ASN A 198 8.69 -2.32 -24.74
N ALA A 199 7.79 -1.42 -25.17
CA ALA A 199 7.91 -0.80 -26.49
C ALA A 199 9.20 0.03 -26.60
N ALA A 200 9.53 0.82 -25.58
CA ALA A 200 10.77 1.59 -25.55
C ALA A 200 12.01 0.68 -25.58
N GLU A 201 11.99 -0.42 -24.84
CA GLU A 201 13.06 -1.43 -24.85
C GLU A 201 13.24 -2.06 -26.23
N LEU A 202 12.15 -2.47 -26.90
CA LEU A 202 12.19 -3.00 -28.25
C LEU A 202 12.78 -1.98 -29.23
N TYR A 203 12.37 -0.71 -29.14
CA TYR A 203 12.96 0.36 -29.97
C TYR A 203 14.44 0.59 -29.68
N ALA A 204 14.86 0.42 -28.43
CA ALA A 204 16.27 0.55 -28.07
C ALA A 204 17.13 -0.62 -28.57
N LYS A 205 16.58 -1.83 -28.57
CA LYS A 205 17.27 -3.05 -29.03
C LYS A 205 17.27 -3.19 -30.55
N GLU A 206 16.14 -2.99 -31.15
CA GLU A 206 15.95 -3.11 -32.60
C GLU A 206 15.18 -1.87 -33.09
N PRO A 207 15.88 -0.79 -33.48
CA PRO A 207 15.19 0.32 -34.10
C PRO A 207 14.40 -0.23 -35.30
N VAL A 208 13.13 0.16 -35.38
CA VAL A 208 12.22 -0.21 -36.49
C VAL A 208 13.03 -0.14 -37.80
N PRO A 209 12.92 -1.12 -38.70
CA PRO A 209 13.65 -1.08 -39.95
C PRO A 209 13.34 0.23 -40.67
N THR A 210 14.23 1.18 -40.49
CA THR A 210 14.15 2.51 -41.12
C THR A 210 14.46 2.38 -42.60
N MET A 211 14.80 1.17 -43.04
CA MET A 211 15.31 0.91 -44.38
C MET A 211 14.71 -0.37 -44.94
N VAL A 212 14.20 -0.30 -46.12
CA VAL A 212 13.71 -1.43 -46.92
C VAL A 212 14.64 -1.61 -48.09
N LEU A 213 15.13 -2.84 -48.29
CA LEU A 213 15.84 -3.21 -49.50
C LEU A 213 14.78 -3.57 -50.55
N LYS A 214 14.59 -2.72 -51.52
CA LYS A 214 13.64 -2.92 -52.64
C LYS A 214 14.39 -3.47 -53.84
N SER A 215 13.89 -4.55 -54.44
CA SER A 215 14.41 -5.07 -55.69
C SER A 215 13.87 -4.25 -56.86
N ASN A 216 14.75 -3.76 -57.73
CA ASN A 216 14.41 -3.01 -58.94
C ASN A 216 14.21 -3.97 -60.12
N GLY A 217 13.13 -4.77 -60.06
CA GLY A 217 12.66 -5.51 -61.23
C GLY A 217 13.29 -6.88 -61.52
N THR A 218 14.26 -7.31 -60.76
CA THR A 218 14.85 -8.66 -60.88
C THR A 218 14.21 -9.60 -59.87
N ASN A 219 13.67 -10.74 -60.33
CA ASN A 219 13.21 -11.82 -59.45
C ASN A 219 14.44 -12.49 -58.82
N LEU A 220 14.72 -12.09 -57.55
CA LEU A 220 15.75 -12.71 -56.78
C LEU A 220 15.29 -14.07 -56.25
N THR A 221 16.11 -15.11 -56.40
CA THR A 221 15.82 -16.40 -55.79
C THR A 221 15.81 -16.32 -54.26
N PRO A 222 15.01 -17.14 -53.57
CA PRO A 222 14.95 -17.12 -52.08
C PRO A 222 16.31 -17.22 -51.41
N GLU A 223 17.23 -18.01 -51.97
CA GLU A 223 18.59 -18.18 -51.45
C GLU A 223 19.44 -16.90 -51.55
N ARG A 224 19.27 -16.12 -52.62
CA ARG A 224 19.97 -14.83 -52.80
C ARG A 224 19.40 -13.79 -51.85
N ILE A 225 18.07 -13.80 -51.61
CA ILE A 225 17.41 -12.90 -50.64
C ILE A 225 17.98 -13.17 -49.26
N THR A 226 18.05 -14.43 -48.83
CA THR A 226 18.58 -14.82 -47.52
C THR A 226 20.01 -14.36 -47.36
N LYS A 227 20.89 -14.65 -48.32
CA LYS A 227 22.32 -14.22 -48.27
C LYS A 227 22.47 -12.69 -48.21
N LEU A 228 21.64 -11.96 -48.94
CA LEU A 228 21.67 -10.50 -48.95
C LEU A 228 21.23 -9.93 -47.60
N LEU A 229 20.17 -10.47 -47.00
CA LEU A 229 19.67 -10.08 -45.70
C LEU A 229 20.68 -10.39 -44.58
N ASP A 230 21.35 -11.55 -44.63
CA ASP A 230 22.36 -11.95 -43.67
C ASP A 230 23.61 -11.06 -43.78
N SER A 231 24.10 -10.77 -44.97
CA SER A 231 25.19 -9.85 -45.23
C SER A 231 24.85 -8.43 -44.76
N TRP A 232 23.62 -7.98 -44.96
CA TRP A 232 23.12 -6.70 -44.50
C TRP A 232 23.07 -6.62 -42.97
N LYS A 233 22.55 -7.66 -42.32
CA LYS A 233 22.51 -7.75 -40.84
C LYS A 233 23.93 -7.72 -40.29
N GLN A 234 24.86 -8.47 -40.85
CA GLN A 234 26.24 -8.50 -40.42
C GLN A 234 26.93 -7.14 -40.56
N SER A 235 26.76 -6.46 -41.70
CA SER A 235 27.29 -5.10 -41.92
C SER A 235 26.75 -4.09 -40.95
N ARG A 236 25.50 -4.18 -40.58
CA ARG A 236 24.89 -3.33 -39.54
C ARG A 236 25.46 -3.60 -38.14
N THR A 237 25.62 -4.87 -37.81
CA THR A 237 26.15 -5.29 -36.48
C THR A 237 27.62 -4.83 -36.32
N THR A 238 28.43 -4.92 -37.38
CA THR A 238 29.81 -4.53 -37.39
C THR A 238 30.04 -3.05 -37.69
N ARG A 239 28.96 -2.28 -37.94
CA ARG A 239 29.00 -0.87 -38.38
C ARG A 239 29.91 -0.62 -39.59
N SER A 240 30.06 -1.64 -40.47
CA SER A 240 30.83 -1.55 -41.67
C SER A 240 30.01 -0.97 -42.82
N THR A 241 30.68 -0.46 -43.83
CA THR A 241 30.03 0.05 -45.05
C THR A 241 29.42 -1.10 -45.85
N ALA A 242 28.15 -1.05 -46.16
CA ALA A 242 27.45 -2.02 -46.99
C ALA A 242 27.43 -1.55 -48.43
N PHE A 243 27.77 -2.45 -49.38
CA PHE A 243 27.69 -2.19 -50.79
C PHE A 243 26.39 -2.82 -51.33
N LEU A 244 25.63 -2.01 -52.08
CA LEU A 244 24.43 -2.43 -52.79
C LEU A 244 24.72 -2.40 -54.28
N ASN A 245 24.26 -3.43 -55.03
CA ASN A 245 24.36 -3.47 -56.45
C ASN A 245 23.16 -2.72 -57.08
N ALA A 246 23.17 -2.52 -58.43
CA ALA A 246 22.13 -1.80 -59.15
C ALA A 246 20.73 -2.44 -59.04
N ASP A 247 20.65 -3.71 -58.66
CA ASP A 247 19.39 -4.46 -58.59
C ASP A 247 18.63 -4.22 -57.28
N VAL A 248 19.25 -3.54 -56.30
CA VAL A 248 18.67 -3.33 -54.97
C VAL A 248 18.78 -1.88 -54.56
N GLU A 249 17.67 -1.26 -54.32
CA GLU A 249 17.57 0.11 -53.83
C GLU A 249 17.29 0.15 -52.32
N LEU A 250 18.03 0.97 -51.62
CA LEU A 250 17.78 1.27 -50.20
C LEU A 250 16.74 2.35 -50.12
N GLN A 251 15.54 2.00 -49.70
CA GLN A 251 14.49 2.97 -49.40
C GLN A 251 14.45 3.20 -47.89
N ALA A 252 14.78 4.41 -47.42
CA ALA A 252 14.52 4.81 -46.05
C ALA A 252 13.02 4.93 -45.82
N LEU A 253 12.46 4.05 -45.02
CA LEU A 253 11.12 4.25 -44.48
C LEU A 253 11.33 5.34 -43.39
N GLY A 254 10.97 6.56 -43.71
CA GLY A 254 11.10 7.70 -42.83
C GLY A 254 10.21 7.59 -41.58
N PHE A 255 10.49 6.59 -40.77
CA PHE A 255 9.90 6.47 -39.45
C PHE A 255 10.73 7.32 -38.48
N ASP A 256 10.27 8.53 -38.25
CA ASP A 256 10.88 9.41 -37.25
C ASP A 256 10.47 8.93 -35.85
N PRO A 257 11.40 8.45 -35.00
CA PRO A 257 11.10 8.03 -33.63
C PRO A 257 10.44 9.14 -32.81
N SER A 258 10.69 10.40 -33.15
CA SER A 258 10.07 11.56 -32.50
C SER A 258 8.55 11.64 -32.72
N LYS A 259 8.05 11.06 -33.83
CA LYS A 259 6.61 11.02 -34.12
C LYS A 259 5.85 10.03 -33.24
N LEU A 260 6.52 9.12 -32.55
CA LEU A 260 5.88 8.16 -31.65
C LEU A 260 5.54 8.77 -30.29
N GLN A 261 6.05 9.98 -29.97
CA GLN A 261 5.80 10.68 -28.70
C GLN A 261 5.95 9.79 -27.46
N LEU A 262 6.81 8.79 -27.51
CA LEU A 262 6.98 7.82 -26.41
C LEU A 262 7.39 8.49 -25.11
N ASN A 263 8.21 9.55 -25.19
CA ASN A 263 8.63 10.27 -24.00
C ASN A 263 7.46 11.04 -23.35
N GLU A 264 6.62 11.67 -24.17
CA GLU A 264 5.43 12.36 -23.68
C GLU A 264 4.41 11.38 -23.08
N ALA A 265 4.21 10.22 -23.75
CA ALA A 265 3.34 9.16 -23.24
C ALA A 265 3.85 8.59 -21.92
N ARG A 266 5.17 8.35 -21.78
CA ARG A 266 5.79 7.89 -20.52
C ARG A 266 5.65 8.92 -19.41
N GLN A 267 5.86 10.20 -19.71
CA GLN A 267 5.67 11.28 -18.74
C GLN A 267 4.22 11.38 -18.29
N TYR A 268 3.27 11.34 -19.21
CA TYR A 268 1.84 11.36 -18.89
C TYR A 268 1.45 10.18 -17.98
N VAL A 269 1.88 8.96 -18.32
CA VAL A 269 1.59 7.77 -17.52
C VAL A 269 2.25 7.85 -16.14
N SER A 270 3.45 8.42 -16.01
CA SER A 270 4.08 8.67 -14.70
C SER A 270 3.26 9.62 -13.83
N LEU A 271 2.68 10.68 -14.42
CA LEU A 271 1.76 11.58 -13.70
C LEU A 271 0.47 10.87 -13.28
N GLU A 272 -0.12 10.05 -14.15
CA GLU A 272 -1.30 9.26 -13.82
C GLU A 272 -1.02 8.27 -12.68
N LEU A 273 0.15 7.65 -12.68
CA LEU A 273 0.57 6.74 -11.60
C LEU A 273 0.83 7.48 -10.29
N ALA A 274 1.40 8.69 -10.31
CA ALA A 274 1.55 9.52 -9.12
C ALA A 274 0.18 9.86 -8.51
N ARG A 275 -0.80 10.26 -9.34
CA ARG A 275 -2.20 10.48 -8.91
C ARG A 275 -2.84 9.23 -8.32
N ALA A 276 -2.65 8.07 -8.96
CA ALA A 276 -3.16 6.80 -8.46
C ALA A 276 -2.52 6.39 -7.12
N CYS A 277 -1.24 6.71 -6.90
CA CYS A 277 -0.55 6.51 -5.63
C CYS A 277 -0.98 7.53 -4.55
N GLY A 278 -1.72 8.58 -4.93
CA GLY A 278 -2.14 9.65 -4.03
C GLY A 278 -1.02 10.59 -3.62
N ILE A 279 0.05 10.68 -4.39
CA ILE A 279 1.18 11.57 -4.11
C ILE A 279 1.34 12.64 -5.19
N SER A 280 1.91 13.78 -4.80
CA SER A 280 2.27 14.82 -5.75
C SER A 280 3.35 14.34 -6.72
N ALA A 281 3.26 14.77 -7.98
CA ALA A 281 4.25 14.52 -9.02
C ALA A 281 5.66 14.98 -8.62
N TYR A 282 5.76 15.95 -7.74
CA TYR A 282 7.00 16.42 -7.15
C TYR A 282 7.83 15.29 -6.51
N PHE A 283 7.21 14.43 -5.70
CA PHE A 283 7.91 13.36 -4.97
C PHE A 283 8.43 12.24 -5.87
N VAL A 284 7.90 12.12 -7.08
CA VAL A 284 8.34 11.14 -8.08
C VAL A 284 9.17 11.76 -9.20
N SER A 285 9.54 13.04 -9.04
CA SER A 285 10.33 13.79 -10.03
C SER A 285 9.68 13.78 -11.44
N ALA A 286 8.35 13.73 -11.50
CA ALA A 286 7.60 13.77 -12.76
C ALA A 286 7.31 15.22 -13.24
N GLU A 287 7.53 16.21 -12.39
CA GLU A 287 7.45 17.63 -12.74
C GLU A 287 8.84 18.23 -12.88
N MET A 288 9.02 19.04 -13.94
CA MET A 288 10.26 19.73 -14.24
C MET A 288 10.26 21.20 -13.75
N THR A 289 9.29 21.58 -12.93
CA THR A 289 9.12 22.96 -12.45
C THR A 289 10.08 23.22 -11.28
N SER A 290 10.73 24.37 -11.28
CA SER A 290 11.59 24.80 -10.17
C SER A 290 10.73 25.08 -8.92
N MET A 291 11.06 24.40 -7.82
CA MET A 291 10.36 24.55 -6.55
C MET A 291 11.05 25.54 -5.64
N THR A 292 10.27 26.40 -4.99
CA THR A 292 10.73 27.24 -3.87
C THR A 292 10.62 26.47 -2.56
N TYR A 293 11.36 26.89 -1.54
CA TYR A 293 11.32 26.27 -0.18
C TYR A 293 9.90 26.24 0.41
N SER A 294 9.14 27.31 0.22
CA SER A 294 7.73 27.41 0.66
C SER A 294 6.84 26.34 0.03
N ASN A 295 7.04 26.04 -1.25
CA ASN A 295 6.29 24.99 -1.95
C ASN A 295 6.63 23.60 -1.40
N ALA A 296 7.90 23.33 -1.08
CA ALA A 296 8.34 22.06 -0.53
C ALA A 296 7.68 21.74 0.85
N THR A 297 7.53 22.77 1.69
CA THR A 297 6.83 22.61 2.99
C THR A 297 5.35 22.33 2.81
N THR A 298 4.71 23.01 1.85
CA THR A 298 3.30 22.78 1.50
C THR A 298 3.08 21.37 0.97
N GLU A 299 3.97 20.87 0.09
CA GLU A 299 3.92 19.53 -0.45
C GLU A 299 4.09 18.45 0.63
N ARG A 300 4.98 18.67 1.62
CA ARG A 300 5.11 17.77 2.77
C ARG A 300 3.82 17.67 3.58
N ARG A 301 3.17 18.80 3.87
CA ARG A 301 1.88 18.81 4.57
C ARG A 301 0.79 18.11 3.75
N ALA A 302 0.73 18.38 2.44
CA ALA A 302 -0.21 17.70 1.55
C ALA A 302 0.00 16.18 1.53
N LEU A 303 1.24 15.70 1.55
CA LEU A 303 1.56 14.27 1.67
C LEU A 303 0.99 13.68 2.96
N ILE A 304 1.14 14.36 4.09
CA ILE A 304 0.60 13.88 5.36
C ILE A 304 -0.92 13.87 5.33
N ASP A 305 -1.54 15.02 5.02
CA ASP A 305 -2.98 15.21 5.18
C ASP A 305 -3.80 14.35 4.21
N PHE A 306 -3.32 14.17 2.98
CA PHE A 306 -4.11 13.50 1.94
C PHE A 306 -3.66 12.07 1.62
N THR A 307 -2.37 11.74 1.85
CA THR A 307 -1.84 10.43 1.50
C THR A 307 -1.63 9.54 2.71
N LEU A 308 -0.89 10.03 3.72
CA LEU A 308 -0.51 9.21 4.88
C LEU A 308 -1.64 9.08 5.89
N LYS A 309 -2.36 10.15 6.20
CA LYS A 309 -3.38 10.19 7.23
C LYS A 309 -4.46 9.10 7.10
N PRO A 310 -4.99 8.78 5.92
CA PRO A 310 -5.93 7.66 5.78
C PRO A 310 -5.34 6.30 6.19
N LEU A 311 -4.05 6.06 5.91
CA LEU A 311 -3.33 4.84 6.30
C LEU A 311 -3.05 4.83 7.79
N LEU A 312 -2.53 5.94 8.34
CA LEU A 312 -2.21 6.09 9.76
C LEU A 312 -3.44 5.89 10.63
N VAL A 313 -4.53 6.61 10.32
CA VAL A 313 -5.79 6.50 11.08
C VAL A 313 -6.38 5.08 11.02
N GLY A 314 -6.27 4.39 9.88
CA GLY A 314 -6.69 3.00 9.76
C GLY A 314 -5.94 2.08 10.74
N ILE A 315 -4.62 2.25 10.85
CA ILE A 315 -3.77 1.49 11.78
C ILE A 315 -4.06 1.91 13.23
N GLU A 316 -4.08 3.21 13.53
CA GLU A 316 -4.35 3.76 14.87
C GLU A 316 -5.67 3.24 15.45
N LYS A 317 -6.74 3.34 14.67
CA LYS A 317 -8.08 2.91 15.14
C LYS A 317 -8.14 1.41 15.33
N ARG A 318 -7.46 0.61 14.50
CA ARG A 318 -7.39 -0.84 14.69
C ARG A 318 -6.59 -1.22 15.96
N LEU A 319 -5.45 -0.60 16.18
CA LEU A 319 -4.63 -0.83 17.37
C LEU A 319 -5.28 -0.29 18.65
N SER A 320 -6.17 0.68 18.54
CA SER A 320 -6.93 1.25 19.67
C SER A 320 -8.13 0.40 20.10
N MET A 321 -8.36 -0.77 19.48
CA MET A 321 -9.46 -1.65 19.86
C MET A 321 -9.18 -2.43 21.16
N PRO A 322 -10.24 -2.92 21.86
CA PRO A 322 -10.12 -3.56 23.18
C PRO A 322 -9.26 -4.82 23.21
N ASP A 323 -9.03 -5.47 22.05
CA ASP A 323 -8.15 -6.62 21.93
C ASP A 323 -6.65 -6.26 22.02
N PHE A 324 -6.29 -4.97 21.88
CA PHE A 324 -4.94 -4.46 22.07
C PHE A 324 -4.77 -3.68 23.36
N ILE A 325 -5.70 -2.74 23.64
CA ILE A 325 -5.60 -1.83 24.79
C ILE A 325 -6.70 -2.08 25.83
N THR A 326 -6.35 -1.94 27.11
CA THR A 326 -7.27 -2.24 28.22
C THR A 326 -8.33 -1.20 28.42
N SER A 327 -7.99 0.06 28.21
CA SER A 327 -8.85 1.18 28.59
C SER A 327 -9.51 1.80 27.36
N GLN A 328 -10.83 1.89 27.39
CA GLN A 328 -11.60 2.61 26.34
C GLN A 328 -11.37 4.12 26.39
N THR A 329 -10.75 4.63 27.46
CA THR A 329 -10.41 6.04 27.64
C THR A 329 -9.10 6.44 26.98
N THR A 330 -8.37 5.47 26.43
CA THR A 330 -7.10 5.71 25.74
C THR A 330 -7.21 5.47 24.24
N GLU A 331 -6.32 6.08 23.47
CA GLU A 331 -6.17 5.85 22.04
C GLU A 331 -4.70 5.88 21.65
N LEU A 332 -4.38 5.21 20.55
CA LEU A 332 -3.06 5.22 19.94
C LEU A 332 -3.07 6.19 18.76
N ARG A 333 -1.98 6.94 18.63
CA ARG A 333 -1.75 7.87 17.51
C ARG A 333 -0.30 7.76 17.07
N PHE A 334 -0.06 7.94 15.79
CA PHE A 334 1.28 8.17 15.29
C PHE A 334 1.71 9.58 15.66
N ASP A 335 2.92 9.70 16.17
CA ASP A 335 3.54 11.00 16.36
C ASP A 335 4.04 11.55 15.03
N LEU A 336 3.51 12.71 14.67
CA LEU A 336 3.87 13.44 13.45
C LEU A 336 4.70 14.69 13.76
N ASP A 337 4.96 14.99 15.03
CA ASP A 337 5.56 16.27 15.41
C ASP A 337 6.95 16.42 14.83
N ASP A 338 7.81 15.41 14.91
CA ASP A 338 9.14 15.43 14.30
C ASP A 338 9.11 15.58 12.80
N PHE A 339 8.14 14.94 12.13
CA PHE A 339 8.00 15.01 10.68
C PHE A 339 7.49 16.38 10.22
N LEU A 340 6.62 16.99 11.01
CA LEU A 340 6.04 18.31 10.75
C LEU A 340 6.93 19.46 11.26
N ARG A 341 7.96 19.15 12.07
CA ARG A 341 8.89 20.15 12.59
C ARG A 341 9.43 20.99 11.43
N GLY A 342 9.03 22.25 11.43
CA GLY A 342 9.44 23.25 10.45
C GLY A 342 10.87 23.72 10.68
N ASN A 343 11.21 24.86 10.05
CA ASN A 343 12.49 25.51 10.27
C ASN A 343 12.71 25.80 11.77
N PRO A 344 13.90 25.46 12.34
CA PRO A 344 14.22 25.73 13.75
C PRO A 344 13.99 27.19 14.16
N LEU A 345 14.23 28.14 13.27
CA LEU A 345 13.97 29.56 13.52
C LEU A 345 12.48 29.88 13.70
N GLU A 346 11.63 29.31 12.84
CA GLU A 346 10.18 29.49 12.93
C GLU A 346 9.64 28.89 14.25
N ARG A 347 10.13 27.71 14.64
CA ARG A 347 9.76 27.10 15.93
C ARG A 347 10.19 27.96 17.12
N ALA A 348 11.44 28.43 17.12
CA ALA A 348 11.92 29.31 18.19
C ALA A 348 11.05 30.56 18.34
N GLN A 349 10.59 31.15 17.23
CA GLN A 349 9.66 32.28 17.25
C GLN A 349 8.29 31.91 17.84
N VAL A 350 7.76 30.73 17.48
CA VAL A 350 6.49 30.23 18.05
C VAL A 350 6.63 30.01 19.56
N TYR A 351 7.72 29.36 20.00
CA TYR A 351 7.98 29.14 21.42
C TYR A 351 8.17 30.43 22.18
N GLU A 352 8.85 31.42 21.62
CA GLU A 352 8.95 32.75 22.21
C GLU A 352 7.57 33.37 22.45
N ILE A 353 6.69 33.29 21.47
CA ILE A 353 5.32 33.78 21.56
C ILE A 353 4.53 33.02 22.65
N LEU A 354 4.57 31.68 22.63
CA LEU A 354 3.85 30.83 23.57
C LEU A 354 4.31 31.03 24.99
N ASN A 355 5.63 31.18 25.22
CA ASN A 355 6.18 31.48 26.53
C ASN A 355 5.77 32.88 26.99
N ARG A 356 5.84 33.88 26.15
CA ARG A 356 5.48 35.27 26.45
C ARG A 356 4.01 35.43 26.84
N ILE A 357 3.09 34.65 26.26
CA ILE A 357 1.66 34.67 26.65
C ILE A 357 1.34 33.70 27.80
N GLY A 358 2.34 33.02 28.36
CA GLY A 358 2.18 32.06 29.48
C GLY A 358 1.47 30.76 29.09
N ALA A 359 1.38 30.43 27.79
CA ALA A 359 0.75 29.20 27.32
C ALA A 359 1.69 27.98 27.42
N MET A 360 3.01 28.21 27.51
CA MET A 360 4.03 27.18 27.57
C MET A 360 5.18 27.60 28.48
N SER A 361 5.62 26.72 29.37
CA SER A 361 6.77 27.00 30.25
C SER A 361 8.10 26.73 29.55
N VAL A 362 9.20 27.22 30.07
CA VAL A 362 10.54 26.95 29.54
C VAL A 362 10.87 25.48 29.64
N GLU A 363 10.45 24.82 30.73
CA GLU A 363 10.65 23.39 30.96
C GLU A 363 9.92 22.56 29.87
N GLN A 364 8.69 22.93 29.58
CA GLN A 364 7.91 22.27 28.49
C GLN A 364 8.55 22.46 27.11
N ILE A 365 9.10 23.66 26.82
CA ILE A 365 9.82 23.92 25.58
C ILE A 365 11.10 23.06 25.47
N GLN A 366 11.79 22.89 26.61
CA GLN A 366 13.00 22.06 26.65
C GLN A 366 12.70 20.58 26.49
N GLU A 367 11.56 20.12 27.00
CA GLU A 367 11.06 18.75 26.82
C GLU A 367 10.68 18.49 25.38
N GLU A 368 9.93 19.40 24.76
CA GLU A 368 9.51 19.32 23.35
C GLU A 368 10.69 19.34 22.35
N GLU A 369 11.78 20.02 22.70
CA GLU A 369 12.99 20.09 21.86
C GLU A 369 14.08 19.08 22.28
N ASP A 370 13.74 18.11 23.15
CA ASP A 370 14.66 17.07 23.64
C ASP A 370 15.96 17.63 24.27
N LEU A 371 15.91 18.83 24.81
CA LEU A 371 17.04 19.48 25.42
C LEU A 371 17.28 19.03 26.89
N ILE A 372 16.27 18.43 27.51
CA ILE A 372 16.34 17.78 28.83
C ILE A 372 16.14 16.29 28.59
N ARG A 373 17.10 15.48 29.02
CA ARG A 373 17.00 14.02 29.07
C ARG A 373 16.69 13.56 30.46
#